data_7dbf760b6bc21ad933d89f8af5894022
#
_entry.id   7dbf760b6bc21ad933d89f8af5894022
#
_cell.length_a   1.000
_cell.length_b   1.000
_cell.length_c   1.000
_cell.angle_alpha   90.00
_cell.angle_beta   90.00
_cell.angle_gamma   90.00
#
_symmetry.space_group_name_H-M   'P 1'
#
loop_
_entity.id
_entity.type
_entity.pdbx_description
1 polymer ?
#
loop_
_entity_poly.entity_id
_entity_poly.type
_entity_poly.pdbx_seq_one_letter_code
_entity_poly.pdbx_strand_id
1 'polypeptide(L)'
;PAERLAGFPCWIELYTPDIDASAAFYRDLLGWEITRAEPGEPLTAEVHHDGRLIASFEPADAAPGDPGWQVSFMVDDVRTAAAAAERTGGNVVVEPTGVTATMAYALAADPDGNVVGLLEDEDCEGPYPYQAGMPVWFDVLASDLEPAERFYREAAGWPTRRLTIADQEQDFYTSVVGGRSVSGVGRAGYFGVEEVPSRWRIYFGVEDADAAARRVRELGGTVIVEPFDFTFGRMVEVADPHGARFLLTTF
;
A
#
# COMPACT_ATOMS: atom_id res chain seq x y z
N PRO A 1 -4.48 7.07 -28.14
CA PRO A 1 -4.76 6.55 -26.81
C PRO A 1 -3.67 7.05 -25.88
N ALA A 2 -4.04 7.64 -24.75
CA ALA A 2 -3.08 7.92 -23.69
C ALA A 2 -2.45 6.58 -23.30
N GLU A 3 -1.13 6.56 -23.16
CA GLU A 3 -0.40 5.38 -22.71
C GLU A 3 -0.93 5.02 -21.32
N ARG A 4 -1.50 3.83 -21.16
CA ARG A 4 -2.07 3.38 -19.90
C ARG A 4 -0.91 3.25 -18.91
N LEU A 5 -0.96 3.97 -17.83
CA LEU A 5 0.06 3.86 -16.79
C LEU A 5 -0.24 2.62 -15.96
N ALA A 6 0.75 1.74 -15.78
CA ALA A 6 0.72 0.60 -14.89
C ALA A 6 1.82 0.68 -13.85
N GLY A 7 1.81 -0.20 -12.86
CA GLY A 7 2.89 -0.33 -11.88
C GLY A 7 2.88 0.71 -10.75
N PHE A 8 1.75 1.39 -10.53
CA PHE A 8 1.58 2.29 -9.37
C PHE A 8 0.53 1.74 -8.40
N PRO A 9 0.65 2.05 -7.08
CA PRO A 9 -0.39 1.77 -6.11
C PRO A 9 -1.65 2.55 -6.45
N CYS A 10 -2.76 1.87 -6.67
CA CYS A 10 -4.02 2.48 -7.12
C CYS A 10 -5.17 2.31 -6.13
N TRP A 11 -5.05 1.37 -5.20
CA TRP A 11 -6.07 1.11 -4.19
C TRP A 11 -5.45 0.60 -2.90
N ILE A 12 -6.03 0.96 -1.76
CA ILE A 12 -5.70 0.41 -0.44
C ILE A 12 -6.96 0.00 0.29
N GLU A 13 -6.86 -1.06 1.08
CA GLU A 13 -7.96 -1.61 1.87
C GLU A 13 -7.51 -1.83 3.31
N LEU A 14 -8.33 -1.44 4.27
CA LEU A 14 -8.12 -1.78 5.67
C LEU A 14 -9.09 -2.88 6.09
N TYR A 15 -8.55 -4.05 6.40
CA TYR A 15 -9.31 -5.12 7.03
C TYR A 15 -9.26 -4.96 8.55
N THR A 16 -10.40 -4.65 9.17
CA THR A 16 -10.49 -4.27 10.58
C THR A 16 -11.64 -4.99 11.31
N PRO A 17 -11.46 -5.35 12.60
CA PRO A 17 -12.54 -5.95 13.38
C PRO A 17 -13.66 -4.97 13.74
N ASP A 18 -13.40 -3.66 13.69
CA ASP A 18 -14.37 -2.62 14.01
C ASP A 18 -14.21 -1.40 13.08
N ILE A 19 -15.02 -1.39 12.03
CA ILE A 19 -14.99 -0.35 11.00
C ILE A 19 -15.34 1.03 11.58
N ASP A 20 -16.27 1.13 12.52
CA ASP A 20 -16.68 2.42 13.08
C ASP A 20 -15.59 3.02 13.98
N ALA A 21 -14.93 2.19 14.79
CA ALA A 21 -13.79 2.63 15.59
C ALA A 21 -12.60 3.03 14.71
N SER A 22 -12.30 2.25 13.67
CA SER A 22 -11.26 2.60 12.69
C SER A 22 -11.61 3.89 11.95
N ALA A 23 -12.85 4.07 11.53
CA ALA A 23 -13.30 5.30 10.87
C ALA A 23 -13.13 6.53 11.76
N ALA A 24 -13.45 6.43 13.06
CA ALA A 24 -13.21 7.52 14.00
C ALA A 24 -11.71 7.85 14.13
N PHE A 25 -10.86 6.82 14.23
CA PHE A 25 -9.41 6.98 14.35
C PHE A 25 -8.81 7.69 13.12
N TYR A 26 -9.06 7.19 11.91
CA TYR A 26 -8.47 7.74 10.68
C TYR A 26 -9.06 9.09 10.30
N ARG A 27 -10.35 9.34 10.56
CA ARG A 27 -10.95 10.67 10.42
C ARG A 27 -10.22 11.70 11.29
N ASP A 28 -9.99 11.36 12.56
CA ASP A 28 -9.40 12.28 13.54
C ASP A 28 -7.88 12.42 13.40
N LEU A 29 -7.20 11.44 12.76
CA LEU A 29 -5.75 11.45 12.51
C LEU A 29 -5.41 12.08 11.15
N LEU A 30 -6.10 11.70 10.07
CA LEU A 30 -5.74 12.02 8.68
C LEU A 30 -6.77 12.92 7.98
N GLY A 31 -7.87 13.25 8.65
CA GLY A 31 -8.92 14.10 8.07
C GLY A 31 -9.78 13.39 7.01
N TRP A 32 -9.86 12.06 7.05
CA TRP A 32 -10.64 11.30 6.08
C TRP A 32 -12.14 11.39 6.31
N GLU A 33 -12.90 11.36 5.24
CA GLU A 33 -14.35 11.21 5.24
C GLU A 33 -14.68 9.75 4.97
N ILE A 34 -15.28 9.05 5.95
CA ILE A 34 -15.61 7.63 5.83
C ILE A 34 -17.13 7.47 5.89
N THR A 35 -17.68 6.81 4.87
CA THR A 35 -19.12 6.56 4.72
C THR A 35 -19.37 5.06 4.64
N ARG A 36 -20.26 4.54 5.49
CA ARG A 36 -20.77 3.17 5.35
C ARG A 36 -21.55 3.03 4.06
N ALA A 37 -21.21 1.98 3.30
CA ALA A 37 -21.98 1.61 2.13
C ALA A 37 -23.36 1.02 2.50
N GLU A 38 -24.30 1.14 1.58
CA GLU A 38 -25.61 0.49 1.73
C GLU A 38 -25.51 -1.03 1.56
N PRO A 39 -26.39 -1.81 2.19
CA PRO A 39 -26.37 -3.26 2.05
C PRO A 39 -26.47 -3.71 0.59
N GLY A 40 -25.48 -4.48 0.13
CA GLY A 40 -25.40 -4.99 -1.23
C GLY A 40 -24.43 -4.23 -2.14
N GLU A 41 -23.84 -3.14 -1.66
CA GLU A 41 -22.73 -2.47 -2.34
C GLU A 41 -21.44 -3.31 -2.25
N PRO A 42 -20.52 -3.15 -3.22
CA PRO A 42 -19.29 -3.96 -3.29
C PRO A 42 -18.30 -3.66 -2.17
N LEU A 43 -18.31 -2.45 -1.60
CA LEU A 43 -17.45 -2.03 -0.49
C LEU A 43 -18.27 -1.92 0.79
N THR A 44 -17.66 -2.22 1.95
CA THR A 44 -18.35 -2.10 3.25
C THR A 44 -18.32 -0.67 3.79
N ALA A 45 -17.22 0.05 3.59
CA ALA A 45 -17.15 1.50 3.83
C ALA A 45 -16.18 2.14 2.85
N GLU A 46 -16.57 3.27 2.31
CA GLU A 46 -15.77 4.10 1.41
C GLU A 46 -15.01 5.17 2.18
N VAL A 47 -13.75 5.39 1.79
CA VAL A 47 -12.87 6.40 2.37
C VAL A 47 -12.55 7.45 1.34
N HIS A 48 -12.94 8.69 1.62
CA HIS A 48 -12.67 9.83 0.77
C HIS A 48 -11.72 10.82 1.46
N HIS A 49 -10.88 11.47 0.67
CA HIS A 49 -10.07 12.61 1.10
C HIS A 49 -10.00 13.63 -0.04
N ASP A 50 -10.32 14.90 0.27
CA ASP A 50 -10.43 15.99 -0.72
C ASP A 50 -11.34 15.64 -1.92
N GLY A 51 -12.44 14.92 -1.65
CA GLY A 51 -13.42 14.53 -2.66
C GLY A 51 -13.01 13.36 -3.56
N ARG A 52 -11.82 12.77 -3.36
CA ARG A 52 -11.35 11.57 -4.06
C ARG A 52 -11.61 10.33 -3.21
N LEU A 53 -12.16 9.29 -3.82
CA LEU A 53 -12.23 7.95 -3.24
C LEU A 53 -10.82 7.34 -3.22
N ILE A 54 -10.29 7.03 -2.04
CA ILE A 54 -8.88 6.61 -1.87
C ILE A 54 -8.70 5.22 -1.29
N ALA A 55 -9.69 4.70 -0.58
CA ALA A 55 -9.59 3.43 0.14
C ALA A 55 -10.97 2.87 0.45
N SER A 56 -11.00 1.62 0.91
CA SER A 56 -12.14 1.05 1.61
C SER A 56 -11.76 0.45 2.96
N PHE A 57 -12.74 0.32 3.85
CA PHE A 57 -12.63 -0.48 5.08
C PHE A 57 -13.53 -1.69 4.96
N GLU A 58 -12.95 -2.87 5.26
CA GLU A 58 -13.60 -4.16 5.12
C GLU A 58 -13.53 -4.94 6.45
N PRO A 59 -14.45 -5.86 6.69
CA PRO A 59 -14.40 -6.72 7.87
C PRO A 59 -13.13 -7.57 7.93
N ALA A 60 -12.55 -7.73 9.11
CA ALA A 60 -11.30 -8.48 9.30
C ALA A 60 -11.37 -9.94 8.82
N ASP A 61 -12.54 -10.56 8.89
CA ASP A 61 -12.78 -11.95 8.45
C ASP A 61 -12.86 -12.09 6.91
N ALA A 62 -12.93 -10.98 6.18
CA ALA A 62 -12.83 -10.95 4.72
C ALA A 62 -11.38 -10.83 4.23
N ALA A 63 -10.40 -10.63 5.13
CA ALA A 63 -9.00 -10.46 4.75
C ALA A 63 -8.46 -11.71 4.03
N PRO A 64 -7.70 -11.54 2.92
CA PRO A 64 -7.08 -12.67 2.21
C PRO A 64 -5.86 -13.25 2.94
N GLY A 65 -5.46 -12.66 4.04
CA GLY A 65 -4.36 -13.02 4.92
C GLY A 65 -4.57 -12.44 6.31
N ASP A 66 -3.51 -11.99 6.97
CA ASP A 66 -3.62 -11.31 8.26
C ASP A 66 -4.36 -9.97 8.08
N PRO A 67 -5.29 -9.61 9.00
CA PRO A 67 -5.97 -8.31 8.97
C PRO A 67 -5.00 -7.13 9.03
N GLY A 68 -5.41 -6.00 8.49
CA GLY A 68 -4.62 -4.78 8.41
C GLY A 68 -4.68 -4.17 7.01
N TRP A 69 -3.70 -3.34 6.71
CA TRP A 69 -3.62 -2.67 5.42
C TRP A 69 -3.14 -3.58 4.30
N GLN A 70 -3.83 -3.52 3.17
CA GLN A 70 -3.47 -4.16 1.91
C GLN A 70 -3.35 -3.12 0.80
N VAL A 71 -2.49 -3.37 -0.19
CA VAL A 71 -2.29 -2.51 -1.36
C VAL A 71 -2.56 -3.28 -2.65
N SER A 72 -3.17 -2.59 -3.63
CA SER A 72 -3.34 -3.08 -4.99
C SER A 72 -2.60 -2.18 -5.98
N PHE A 73 -1.99 -2.81 -6.98
CA PHE A 73 -1.25 -2.15 -8.05
C PHE A 73 -2.04 -2.19 -9.35
N MET A 74 -2.03 -1.09 -10.08
CA MET A 74 -2.58 -1.01 -11.42
C MET A 74 -1.79 -1.88 -12.38
N VAL A 75 -2.50 -2.75 -13.13
CA VAL A 75 -1.95 -3.58 -14.19
C VAL A 75 -2.73 -3.40 -15.49
N ASP A 76 -2.09 -3.68 -16.61
CA ASP A 76 -2.74 -3.55 -17.93
C ASP A 76 -3.76 -4.66 -18.21
N ASP A 77 -3.48 -5.87 -17.74
CA ASP A 77 -4.30 -7.08 -17.91
C ASP A 77 -4.09 -8.00 -16.70
N VAL A 78 -5.14 -8.19 -15.92
CA VAL A 78 -5.11 -8.94 -14.67
C VAL A 78 -4.79 -10.43 -14.86
N ARG A 79 -5.17 -11.02 -15.99
CA ARG A 79 -4.89 -12.45 -16.28
C ARG A 79 -3.42 -12.67 -16.62
N THR A 80 -2.85 -11.76 -17.39
CA THR A 80 -1.43 -11.76 -17.71
C THR A 80 -0.59 -11.52 -16.44
N ALA A 81 -1.01 -10.61 -15.59
CA ALA A 81 -0.39 -10.30 -14.32
C ALA A 81 -0.40 -11.51 -13.35
N ALA A 82 -1.54 -12.18 -13.21
CA ALA A 82 -1.67 -13.39 -12.38
C ALA A 82 -0.78 -14.54 -12.89
N ALA A 83 -0.77 -14.77 -14.19
CA ALA A 83 0.13 -15.78 -14.80
C ALA A 83 1.62 -15.41 -14.62
N ALA A 84 1.97 -14.12 -14.59
CA ALA A 84 3.32 -13.67 -14.30
C ALA A 84 3.70 -13.90 -12.82
N ALA A 85 2.75 -13.71 -11.89
CA ALA A 85 2.99 -13.97 -10.48
C ALA A 85 3.46 -15.42 -10.25
N GLU A 86 2.79 -16.40 -10.84
CA GLU A 86 3.19 -17.80 -10.73
C GLU A 86 4.57 -18.09 -11.38
N ARG A 87 4.84 -17.51 -12.55
CA ARG A 87 6.12 -17.72 -13.25
C ARG A 87 7.32 -17.14 -12.49
N THR A 88 7.09 -16.15 -11.65
CA THR A 88 8.14 -15.43 -10.92
C THR A 88 8.35 -15.92 -9.49
N GLY A 89 7.70 -17.03 -9.12
CA GLY A 89 7.89 -17.69 -7.82
C GLY A 89 6.91 -17.28 -6.74
N GLY A 90 5.92 -16.47 -7.09
CA GLY A 90 4.74 -16.20 -6.27
C GLY A 90 3.63 -17.22 -6.51
N ASN A 91 2.44 -16.92 -6.01
CA ASN A 91 1.25 -17.72 -6.27
C ASN A 91 -0.01 -16.85 -6.36
N VAL A 92 -1.01 -17.32 -7.09
CA VAL A 92 -2.33 -16.68 -7.14
C VAL A 92 -3.13 -17.09 -5.91
N VAL A 93 -3.63 -16.10 -5.16
CA VAL A 93 -4.46 -16.28 -3.95
C VAL A 93 -5.94 -16.17 -4.31
N VAL A 94 -6.28 -15.21 -5.18
CA VAL A 94 -7.61 -15.05 -5.77
C VAL A 94 -7.46 -14.95 -7.27
N GLU A 95 -8.13 -15.84 -7.99
CA GLU A 95 -8.10 -15.87 -9.45
C GLU A 95 -8.66 -14.59 -10.08
N PRO A 96 -8.18 -14.21 -11.28
CA PRO A 96 -8.69 -13.06 -12.01
C PRO A 96 -10.20 -13.06 -12.11
N THR A 97 -10.84 -12.06 -11.50
CA THR A 97 -12.29 -11.94 -11.34
C THR A 97 -12.75 -10.57 -11.80
N GLY A 98 -13.73 -10.54 -12.70
CA GLY A 98 -14.40 -9.30 -13.12
C GLY A 98 -15.32 -8.78 -12.01
N VAL A 99 -15.23 -7.49 -11.73
CA VAL A 99 -16.08 -6.78 -10.76
C VAL A 99 -17.15 -5.97 -11.47
N THR A 100 -16.74 -5.22 -12.50
CA THR A 100 -17.62 -4.45 -13.39
C THR A 100 -17.28 -4.76 -14.85
N ALA A 101 -17.87 -4.03 -15.79
CA ALA A 101 -17.52 -4.13 -17.20
C ALA A 101 -16.10 -3.60 -17.51
N THR A 102 -15.57 -2.70 -16.64
CA THR A 102 -14.32 -1.97 -16.82
C THR A 102 -13.27 -2.28 -15.75
N MET A 103 -13.64 -3.11 -14.75
CA MET A 103 -12.79 -3.44 -13.62
C MET A 103 -12.67 -4.95 -13.42
N ALA A 104 -11.46 -5.44 -13.24
CA ALA A 104 -11.16 -6.79 -12.80
C ALA A 104 -9.99 -6.80 -11.82
N TYR A 105 -9.95 -7.77 -10.92
CA TYR A 105 -8.87 -7.89 -9.95
C TYR A 105 -8.44 -9.35 -9.77
N ALA A 106 -7.24 -9.51 -9.23
CA ALA A 106 -6.72 -10.75 -8.68
C ALA A 106 -5.92 -10.44 -7.42
N LEU A 107 -5.72 -11.43 -6.57
CA LEU A 107 -4.77 -11.34 -5.47
C LEU A 107 -3.64 -12.34 -5.71
N ALA A 108 -2.42 -11.90 -5.53
CA ALA A 108 -1.24 -12.73 -5.63
C ALA A 108 -0.35 -12.55 -4.40
N ALA A 109 0.35 -13.60 -3.99
CA ALA A 109 1.40 -13.53 -3.00
C ALA A 109 2.75 -13.50 -3.72
N ASP A 110 3.66 -12.64 -3.26
CA ASP A 110 5.04 -12.61 -3.74
C ASP A 110 5.83 -13.84 -3.22
N PRO A 111 7.11 -14.02 -3.60
CA PRO A 111 7.92 -15.15 -3.15
C PRO A 111 8.07 -15.28 -1.62
N ASP A 112 7.91 -14.20 -0.88
CA ASP A 112 7.94 -14.18 0.59
C ASP A 112 6.55 -14.35 1.24
N GLY A 113 5.49 -14.43 0.41
CA GLY A 113 4.12 -14.61 0.87
C GLY A 113 3.36 -13.30 1.15
N ASN A 114 3.91 -12.13 0.78
CA ASN A 114 3.18 -10.86 0.90
C ASN A 114 2.07 -10.80 -0.13
N VAL A 115 0.83 -10.67 0.33
CA VAL A 115 -0.32 -10.56 -0.56
C VAL A 115 -0.43 -9.15 -1.13
N VAL A 116 -0.64 -9.05 -2.44
CA VAL A 116 -0.90 -7.81 -3.16
C VAL A 116 -2.09 -7.97 -4.09
N GLY A 117 -2.85 -6.89 -4.26
CA GLY A 117 -3.86 -6.80 -5.31
C GLY A 117 -3.23 -6.46 -6.67
N LEU A 118 -3.77 -7.06 -7.70
CA LEU A 118 -3.52 -6.73 -9.11
C LEU A 118 -4.84 -6.22 -9.66
N LEU A 119 -4.93 -4.94 -9.98
CA LEU A 119 -6.17 -4.28 -10.37
C LEU A 119 -6.08 -3.79 -11.81
N GLU A 120 -7.00 -4.22 -12.63
CA GLU A 120 -7.26 -3.67 -13.96
C GLU A 120 -8.52 -2.80 -13.86
N ASP A 121 -8.38 -1.49 -14.08
CA ASP A 121 -9.49 -0.54 -13.97
C ASP A 121 -9.35 0.56 -15.02
N GLU A 122 -10.34 0.67 -15.91
CA GLU A 122 -10.34 1.68 -16.97
C GLU A 122 -10.66 3.08 -16.46
N ASP A 123 -11.29 3.19 -15.31
CA ASP A 123 -11.75 4.43 -14.71
C ASP A 123 -10.79 4.96 -13.63
N CYS A 124 -9.63 4.29 -13.42
CA CYS A 124 -8.66 4.69 -12.40
C CYS A 124 -8.11 6.10 -12.65
N GLU A 125 -8.21 6.94 -11.63
CA GLU A 125 -7.76 8.35 -11.66
C GLU A 125 -6.22 8.54 -11.70
N GLY A 126 -5.47 7.46 -11.65
CA GLY A 126 -4.01 7.48 -11.61
C GLY A 126 -3.42 7.47 -10.18
N PRO A 127 -2.11 7.67 -10.05
CA PRO A 127 -1.43 7.61 -8.75
C PRO A 127 -1.97 8.59 -7.73
N TYR A 128 -1.85 8.25 -6.44
CA TYR A 128 -2.20 9.16 -5.35
C TYR A 128 -1.41 10.47 -5.42
N PRO A 129 -2.04 11.62 -5.14
CA PRO A 129 -1.33 12.89 -5.04
C PRO A 129 -0.39 12.89 -3.82
N TYR A 130 0.73 13.60 -3.94
CA TYR A 130 1.74 13.71 -2.89
C TYR A 130 1.40 14.85 -1.95
N GLN A 131 0.55 14.58 -0.96
CA GLN A 131 0.02 15.57 -0.01
C GLN A 131 -0.34 14.95 1.34
N ALA A 132 -0.53 15.79 2.36
CA ALA A 132 -0.99 15.35 3.67
C ALA A 132 -2.35 14.64 3.59
N GLY A 133 -2.55 13.62 4.42
CA GLY A 133 -3.75 12.78 4.42
C GLY A 133 -3.82 11.72 3.32
N MET A 134 -2.91 11.76 2.33
CA MET A 134 -2.86 10.77 1.25
C MET A 134 -1.82 9.70 1.49
N PRO A 135 -1.98 8.50 0.89
CA PRO A 135 -0.88 7.55 0.75
C PRO A 135 0.19 8.17 -0.16
N VAL A 136 1.41 8.32 0.36
CA VAL A 136 2.50 9.01 -0.37
C VAL A 136 3.65 8.08 -0.74
N TRP A 137 3.76 6.94 -0.06
CA TRP A 137 4.78 5.94 -0.34
C TRP A 137 4.33 4.54 0.09
N PHE A 138 4.87 3.53 -0.60
CA PHE A 138 4.58 2.13 -0.37
C PHE A 138 5.86 1.33 -0.53
N ASP A 139 6.20 0.47 0.42
CA ASP A 139 7.30 -0.44 0.24
C ASP A 139 7.08 -1.80 0.91
N VAL A 140 7.91 -2.75 0.49
CA VAL A 140 7.98 -4.08 1.07
C VAL A 140 9.46 -4.45 1.24
N LEU A 141 9.77 -5.19 2.30
CA LEU A 141 11.09 -5.77 2.49
C LEU A 141 11.04 -7.26 2.14
N ALA A 142 11.97 -7.70 1.32
CA ALA A 142 12.08 -9.07 0.83
C ALA A 142 13.27 -9.78 1.43
N SER A 143 13.15 -11.08 1.67
CA SER A 143 14.25 -11.92 2.12
C SER A 143 15.30 -12.11 1.02
N ASP A 144 14.86 -12.21 -0.24
CA ASP A 144 15.70 -12.20 -1.42
C ASP A 144 15.22 -11.13 -2.41
N LEU A 145 16.07 -10.12 -2.63
CA LEU A 145 15.71 -8.92 -3.36
C LEU A 145 15.46 -9.18 -4.86
N GLU A 146 16.28 -10.00 -5.51
CA GLU A 146 16.17 -10.20 -6.97
C GLU A 146 14.92 -10.98 -7.39
N PRO A 147 14.50 -12.08 -6.72
CA PRO A 147 13.22 -12.72 -6.97
C PRO A 147 12.03 -11.79 -6.70
N ALA A 148 12.06 -10.99 -5.64
CA ALA A 148 11.01 -10.05 -5.31
C ALA A 148 10.90 -8.93 -6.37
N GLU A 149 12.03 -8.32 -6.77
CA GLU A 149 12.06 -7.34 -7.86
C GLU A 149 11.44 -7.90 -9.14
N ARG A 150 11.85 -9.13 -9.53
CA ARG A 150 11.30 -9.77 -10.72
C ARG A 150 9.79 -9.97 -10.62
N PHE A 151 9.30 -10.39 -9.46
CA PHE A 151 7.85 -10.54 -9.24
C PHE A 151 7.13 -9.21 -9.45
N TYR A 152 7.56 -8.14 -8.78
CA TYR A 152 6.88 -6.84 -8.90
C TYR A 152 7.01 -6.24 -10.30
N ARG A 153 8.14 -6.42 -10.97
CA ARG A 153 8.32 -5.97 -12.35
C ARG A 153 7.41 -6.73 -13.34
N GLU A 154 7.29 -8.03 -13.21
CA GLU A 154 6.54 -8.85 -14.18
C GLU A 154 5.05 -9.02 -13.82
N ALA A 155 4.71 -9.16 -12.54
CA ALA A 155 3.32 -9.33 -12.11
C ALA A 155 2.62 -8.01 -11.81
N ALA A 156 3.25 -7.11 -11.06
CA ALA A 156 2.65 -5.81 -10.74
C ALA A 156 2.97 -4.70 -11.75
N GLY A 157 3.68 -5.02 -12.85
CA GLY A 157 3.93 -4.07 -13.94
C GLY A 157 4.88 -2.92 -13.60
N TRP A 158 5.74 -3.08 -12.58
CA TRP A 158 6.61 -1.99 -12.15
C TRP A 158 7.69 -1.64 -13.18
N PRO A 159 7.83 -0.36 -13.58
CA PRO A 159 9.02 0.12 -14.26
C PRO A 159 10.12 0.31 -13.21
N THR A 160 10.84 -0.77 -12.90
CA THR A 160 11.81 -0.80 -11.79
C THR A 160 13.09 -0.02 -12.09
N ARG A 161 13.62 0.64 -11.07
CA ARG A 161 14.93 1.28 -11.06
C ARG A 161 15.63 1.01 -9.74
N ARG A 162 16.91 0.60 -9.79
CA ARG A 162 17.71 0.48 -8.58
C ARG A 162 17.93 1.85 -7.94
N LEU A 163 17.72 1.95 -6.64
CA LEU A 163 17.90 3.20 -5.91
C LEU A 163 19.40 3.51 -5.81
N THR A 164 19.75 4.76 -6.08
CA THR A 164 21.12 5.27 -5.91
C THR A 164 21.07 6.47 -4.96
N ILE A 165 21.87 6.43 -3.90
CA ILE A 165 22.06 7.53 -2.95
C ILE A 165 23.52 7.86 -2.88
N ALA A 166 23.88 9.14 -3.08
CA ALA A 166 25.26 9.62 -3.10
C ALA A 166 26.19 8.77 -4.02
N ASP A 167 25.73 8.49 -5.23
CA ASP A 167 26.39 7.66 -6.26
C ASP A 167 26.68 6.19 -5.85
N GLN A 168 25.99 5.70 -4.81
CA GLN A 168 26.06 4.31 -4.40
C GLN A 168 24.73 3.60 -4.63
N GLU A 169 24.78 2.46 -5.31
CA GLU A 169 23.61 1.58 -5.45
C GLU A 169 23.20 1.01 -4.10
N GLN A 170 21.90 1.01 -3.86
CA GLN A 170 21.30 0.49 -2.65
C GLN A 170 20.69 -0.91 -2.91
N ASP A 171 20.54 -1.70 -1.86
CA ASP A 171 19.76 -2.95 -1.90
C ASP A 171 18.26 -2.64 -1.88
N PHE A 172 17.82 -1.81 -2.84
CA PHE A 172 16.48 -1.31 -2.96
C PHE A 172 16.14 -0.95 -4.41
N TYR A 173 15.00 -1.42 -4.90
CA TYR A 173 14.43 -1.01 -6.19
C TYR A 173 13.19 -0.15 -6.00
N THR A 174 12.99 0.84 -6.85
CA THR A 174 11.78 1.68 -6.88
C THR A 174 11.00 1.46 -8.17
N SER A 175 9.67 1.55 -8.08
CA SER A 175 8.80 1.72 -9.25
C SER A 175 8.72 3.19 -9.61
N VAL A 176 9.04 3.54 -10.87
CA VAL A 176 9.09 4.94 -11.35
C VAL A 176 8.00 5.14 -12.39
N VAL A 177 6.90 5.76 -12.01
CA VAL A 177 5.74 6.02 -12.87
C VAL A 177 5.60 7.53 -13.10
N GLY A 178 5.48 7.94 -14.36
CA GLY A 178 5.38 9.37 -14.70
C GLY A 178 6.59 10.21 -14.24
N GLY A 179 7.78 9.60 -14.14
CA GLY A 179 9.01 10.25 -13.66
C GLY A 179 9.14 10.36 -12.13
N ARG A 180 8.18 9.83 -11.37
CA ARG A 180 8.17 9.84 -9.91
C ARG A 180 8.29 8.41 -9.36
N SER A 181 9.13 8.20 -8.33
CA SER A 181 9.11 6.97 -7.56
C SER A 181 7.82 6.91 -6.73
N VAL A 182 7.08 5.81 -6.84
CA VAL A 182 5.77 5.64 -6.20
C VAL A 182 5.75 4.50 -5.18
N SER A 183 6.63 3.54 -5.32
CA SER A 183 6.75 2.39 -4.41
C SER A 183 8.14 1.78 -4.49
N GLY A 184 8.45 0.85 -3.60
CA GLY A 184 9.74 0.18 -3.62
C GLY A 184 9.77 -1.20 -2.99
N VAL A 185 10.80 -1.97 -3.33
CA VAL A 185 11.15 -3.24 -2.70
C VAL A 185 12.61 -3.20 -2.25
N GLY A 186 12.85 -3.48 -0.98
CA GLY A 186 14.17 -3.51 -0.37
C GLY A 186 14.52 -4.87 0.19
N ARG A 187 15.83 -5.09 0.43
CA ARG A 187 16.27 -6.26 1.18
C ARG A 187 15.88 -6.12 2.65
N ALA A 188 15.44 -7.21 3.28
CA ALA A 188 15.25 -7.27 4.74
C ALA A 188 16.53 -6.80 5.46
N GLY A 189 16.38 -5.96 6.50
CA GLY A 189 17.49 -5.30 7.17
C GLY A 189 17.96 -3.97 6.55
N TYR A 190 17.46 -3.59 5.37
CA TYR A 190 17.87 -2.35 4.68
C TYR A 190 17.72 -1.08 5.56
N PHE A 191 16.69 -1.03 6.40
CA PHE A 191 16.44 0.07 7.33
C PHE A 191 17.04 -0.17 8.74
N GLY A 192 17.93 -1.16 8.90
CA GLY A 192 18.54 -1.51 10.19
C GLY A 192 17.60 -2.27 11.14
N VAL A 193 16.46 -2.74 10.66
CA VAL A 193 15.49 -3.54 11.42
C VAL A 193 15.60 -4.99 10.95
N GLU A 194 16.37 -5.80 11.71
CA GLU A 194 16.73 -7.18 11.31
C GLU A 194 15.56 -8.17 11.30
N GLU A 195 14.47 -7.88 12.03
CA GLU A 195 13.33 -8.77 12.19
C GLU A 195 12.01 -8.08 11.84
N VAL A 196 11.89 -7.51 10.66
CA VAL A 196 10.57 -7.09 10.19
C VAL A 196 9.95 -8.28 9.47
N PRO A 197 8.81 -8.83 9.92
CA PRO A 197 8.07 -9.75 9.09
C PRO A 197 7.83 -9.09 7.75
N SER A 198 8.17 -9.79 6.68
CA SER A 198 7.96 -9.34 5.32
C SER A 198 6.48 -8.95 5.19
N ARG A 199 6.21 -7.69 4.90
CA ARG A 199 4.87 -7.17 4.65
C ARG A 199 4.95 -5.81 3.99
N TRP A 200 3.87 -5.46 3.29
CA TRP A 200 3.68 -4.13 2.74
C TRP A 200 3.56 -3.08 3.85
N ARG A 201 4.28 -1.97 3.65
CA ARG A 201 4.19 -0.78 4.50
C ARG A 201 3.60 0.35 3.68
N ILE A 202 2.58 1.00 4.23
CA ILE A 202 1.92 2.16 3.63
C ILE A 202 2.30 3.37 4.45
N TYR A 203 2.67 4.44 3.77
CA TYR A 203 3.07 5.71 4.38
C TYR A 203 2.04 6.77 4.03
N PHE A 204 1.45 7.38 5.04
CA PHE A 204 0.55 8.51 4.87
C PHE A 204 1.29 9.81 5.13
N GLY A 205 1.04 10.82 4.29
CA GLY A 205 1.63 12.13 4.41
C GLY A 205 1.07 12.89 5.60
N VAL A 206 1.92 13.55 6.36
CA VAL A 206 1.55 14.46 7.46
C VAL A 206 2.44 15.71 7.43
N GLU A 207 1.96 16.81 8.00
CA GLU A 207 2.75 18.04 8.08
C GLU A 207 3.81 17.98 9.19
N ASP A 208 3.54 17.26 10.28
CA ASP A 208 4.41 17.14 11.46
C ASP A 208 4.31 15.71 12.03
N ALA A 209 5.37 14.91 11.85
CA ALA A 209 5.43 13.53 12.33
C ALA A 209 5.42 13.41 13.87
N ASP A 210 6.00 14.37 14.59
CA ASP A 210 5.98 14.37 16.07
C ASP A 210 4.59 14.70 16.61
N ALA A 211 3.89 15.64 16.00
CA ALA A 211 2.50 15.95 16.34
C ALA A 211 1.58 14.77 16.02
N ALA A 212 1.77 14.13 14.85
CA ALA A 212 1.02 12.95 14.46
C ALA A 212 1.26 11.77 15.42
N ALA A 213 2.49 11.53 15.88
CA ALA A 213 2.81 10.51 16.89
C ALA A 213 2.06 10.75 18.22
N ARG A 214 2.01 12.00 18.67
CA ARG A 214 1.21 12.36 19.86
C ARG A 214 -0.28 12.08 19.63
N ARG A 215 -0.79 12.48 18.46
CA ARG A 215 -2.20 12.30 18.11
C ARG A 215 -2.59 10.83 18.04
N VAL A 216 -1.73 9.97 17.50
CA VAL A 216 -1.95 8.50 17.49
C VAL A 216 -2.16 7.98 18.91
N ARG A 217 -1.32 8.38 19.87
CA ARG A 217 -1.48 7.95 21.28
C ARG A 217 -2.78 8.46 21.90
N GLU A 218 -3.16 9.70 21.65
CA GLU A 218 -4.41 10.29 22.14
C GLU A 218 -5.65 9.55 21.62
N LEU A 219 -5.58 9.05 20.38
CA LEU A 219 -6.64 8.30 19.72
C LEU A 219 -6.65 6.79 20.05
N GLY A 220 -5.77 6.34 20.97
CA GLY A 220 -5.71 4.95 21.41
C GLY A 220 -4.86 4.03 20.51
N GLY A 221 -4.15 4.57 19.54
CA GLY A 221 -3.16 3.84 18.76
C GLY A 221 -1.82 3.70 19.48
N THR A 222 -0.88 3.04 18.87
CA THR A 222 0.45 2.75 19.42
C THR A 222 1.53 3.34 18.54
N VAL A 223 2.53 4.00 19.13
CA VAL A 223 3.78 4.36 18.44
C VAL A 223 4.74 3.19 18.58
N ILE A 224 5.11 2.57 17.48
CA ILE A 224 5.98 1.38 17.41
C ILE A 224 7.45 1.82 17.35
N VAL A 225 7.75 2.75 16.45
CA VAL A 225 9.07 3.39 16.34
C VAL A 225 8.86 4.89 16.51
N GLU A 226 9.59 5.50 17.46
CA GLU A 226 9.51 6.94 17.71
C GLU A 226 9.91 7.75 16.46
N PRO A 227 9.46 9.01 16.35
CA PRO A 227 9.81 9.85 15.20
C PRO A 227 11.31 9.96 14.99
N PHE A 228 11.75 9.67 13.75
CA PHE A 228 13.16 9.71 13.36
C PHE A 228 13.30 10.39 11.98
N ASP A 229 14.48 10.96 11.75
CA ASP A 229 14.82 11.57 10.48
C ASP A 229 15.36 10.52 9.52
N PHE A 230 14.86 10.53 8.30
CA PHE A 230 15.34 9.72 7.19
C PHE A 230 15.63 10.60 5.96
N THR A 231 16.30 10.07 4.96
CA THR A 231 16.72 10.82 3.76
C THR A 231 15.57 11.55 3.05
N PHE A 232 14.36 11.04 3.15
CA PHE A 232 13.18 11.55 2.44
C PHE A 232 12.14 12.25 3.33
N GLY A 233 12.46 12.48 4.60
CA GLY A 233 11.57 13.16 5.53
C GLY A 233 11.68 12.64 6.97
N ARG A 234 10.92 13.24 7.87
CA ARG A 234 10.77 12.76 9.24
C ARG A 234 9.58 11.83 9.31
N MET A 235 9.77 10.64 9.87
CA MET A 235 8.75 9.60 9.88
C MET A 235 8.59 8.92 11.22
N VAL A 236 7.45 8.27 11.43
CA VAL A 236 7.11 7.50 12.63
C VAL A 236 6.36 6.25 12.22
N GLU A 237 6.68 5.09 12.81
CA GLU A 237 5.90 3.87 12.61
C GLU A 237 4.89 3.70 13.74
N VAL A 238 3.64 3.45 13.38
CA VAL A 238 2.51 3.40 14.29
C VAL A 238 1.60 2.21 13.99
N ALA A 239 0.71 1.92 14.95
CA ALA A 239 -0.45 1.06 14.73
C ALA A 239 -1.72 1.77 15.18
N ASP A 240 -2.82 1.50 14.50
CA ASP A 240 -4.15 1.89 14.93
C ASP A 240 -4.59 1.11 16.19
N PRO A 241 -5.75 1.41 16.81
CA PRO A 241 -6.22 0.72 18.02
C PRO A 241 -6.43 -0.79 17.84
N HIS A 242 -6.55 -1.29 16.62
CA HIS A 242 -6.73 -2.70 16.30
C HIS A 242 -5.45 -3.40 15.84
N GLY A 243 -4.31 -2.68 15.81
CA GLY A 243 -3.00 -3.21 15.49
C GLY A 243 -2.61 -3.14 14.02
N ALA A 244 -3.42 -2.51 13.16
CA ALA A 244 -3.03 -2.26 11.77
C ALA A 244 -1.88 -1.25 11.71
N ARG A 245 -0.73 -1.69 11.18
CA ARG A 245 0.52 -0.91 11.16
C ARG A 245 0.64 -0.11 9.88
N PHE A 246 1.17 1.11 10.02
CA PHE A 246 1.46 2.03 8.93
C PHE A 246 2.51 3.06 9.37
N LEU A 247 2.99 3.87 8.44
CA LEU A 247 3.91 4.95 8.74
C LEU A 247 3.25 6.30 8.44
N LEU A 248 3.68 7.30 9.20
CA LEU A 248 3.36 8.71 8.95
C LEU A 248 4.66 9.41 8.60
N THR A 249 4.67 10.20 7.54
CA THR A 249 5.89 10.86 7.05
C THR A 249 5.63 12.30 6.61
N THR A 250 6.56 13.19 6.93
CA THR A 250 6.67 14.47 6.22
C THR A 250 7.29 14.23 4.84
N PHE A 251 7.14 15.17 3.93
CA PHE A 251 7.59 15.08 2.53
C PHE A 251 8.03 16.43 1.99
#